data_08bf7d197f578bc92f2e12a917dee9e5
#
_entry.id   08bf7d197f578bc92f2e12a917dee9e5
#
_cell.length_a   1.000
_cell.length_b   1.000
_cell.length_c   1.000
_cell.angle_alpha   90.00
_cell.angle_beta   90.00
_cell.angle_gamma   90.00
#
_symmetry.space_group_name_H-M   'P 1'
#
loop_
_entity.id
_entity.type
_entity.pdbx_description
1 polymer ?
#
loop_
_entity_poly.entity_id
_entity_poly.type
_entity_poly.pdbx_seq_one_letter_code
_entity_poly.pdbx_strand_id
1 'polypeptide(L)'
;MKNLTLLIVIMLTIVSCKNEKSSSEEQKHNHNSETEKVEQSKKKPLSPHTETMAMIGDAHIHIDYSSPGVRDRIIFGGLVGYDQVWQAGAHMATWIETNKDLIINGETLPKGKYGFFTIPSKGDWTVMINKNWEQHGKDEYDEKDDVIRFKITPTLSEEITEHLEYMVNKIDDKSGTISMAWEKVKLEFPFAIKN
;
A
#
# COMPACT_ATOMS: atom_id res chain seq x y z
N MET A 1 3.41 26.54 -60.31
CA MET A 1 3.70 25.63 -61.43
C MET A 1 3.79 24.21 -60.90
N LYS A 2 2.87 23.46 -61.43
CA LYS A 2 2.79 22.02 -61.67
C LYS A 2 2.88 21.03 -60.47
N ASN A 3 1.71 20.54 -60.21
CA ASN A 3 1.25 19.24 -59.66
C ASN A 3 2.12 18.03 -60.05
N LEU A 4 2.25 17.09 -59.12
CA LEU A 4 2.24 15.68 -59.50
C LEU A 4 1.70 14.84 -58.35
N THR A 5 0.48 14.43 -58.52
CA THR A 5 -0.27 13.43 -57.72
C THR A 5 0.24 12.04 -58.11
N LEU A 6 0.64 11.23 -57.13
CA LEU A 6 0.86 9.81 -57.36
C LEU A 6 -0.11 9.00 -56.51
N LEU A 7 -1.08 8.43 -57.19
CA LEU A 7 -2.10 7.50 -56.71
C LEU A 7 -1.48 6.08 -56.70
N ILE A 8 -1.34 5.45 -55.52
CA ILE A 8 -1.03 4.03 -55.43
C ILE A 8 -2.29 3.30 -54.95
N VAL A 9 -2.83 2.51 -55.87
CA VAL A 9 -3.92 1.56 -55.66
C VAL A 9 -3.31 0.26 -55.10
N ILE A 10 -3.66 -0.13 -53.89
CA ILE A 10 -3.32 -1.44 -53.34
C ILE A 10 -4.54 -2.32 -53.41
N MET A 11 -4.38 -3.40 -54.18
CA MET A 11 -5.36 -4.44 -54.46
C MET A 11 -5.49 -5.42 -53.26
N LEU A 12 -6.69 -5.53 -52.68
CA LEU A 12 -7.03 -6.56 -51.70
C LEU A 12 -7.25 -7.90 -52.43
N THR A 13 -6.48 -8.91 -52.06
CA THR A 13 -6.78 -10.30 -52.37
C THR A 13 -7.33 -11.02 -51.17
N ILE A 14 -8.60 -11.40 -51.21
CA ILE A 14 -9.29 -12.22 -50.25
C ILE A 14 -9.06 -13.67 -50.63
N VAL A 15 -8.40 -14.46 -49.78
CA VAL A 15 -8.35 -15.93 -49.90
C VAL A 15 -9.35 -16.53 -48.93
N SER A 16 -10.41 -17.07 -49.51
CA SER A 16 -11.43 -17.87 -48.82
C SER A 16 -10.98 -19.33 -48.82
N CYS A 17 -10.78 -19.95 -47.67
CA CYS A 17 -10.63 -21.39 -47.57
C CYS A 17 -11.92 -22.00 -47.03
N LYS A 18 -12.50 -22.83 -47.85
CA LYS A 18 -13.74 -23.61 -47.72
C LYS A 18 -13.48 -24.88 -46.91
N ASN A 19 -14.37 -25.17 -46.00
CA ASN A 19 -14.39 -26.33 -45.11
C ASN A 19 -14.96 -27.53 -45.84
N GLU A 20 -14.27 -28.65 -45.89
CA GLU A 20 -14.87 -29.94 -46.28
C GLU A 20 -14.67 -30.99 -45.16
N LYS A 21 -15.79 -31.55 -44.73
CA LYS A 21 -15.91 -32.74 -43.87
C LYS A 21 -15.49 -34.00 -44.63
N SER A 22 -14.67 -34.84 -44.04
CA SER A 22 -14.67 -36.26 -44.33
C SER A 22 -14.47 -37.09 -43.05
N SER A 23 -15.22 -38.15 -42.99
CA SER A 23 -15.48 -39.05 -41.86
C SER A 23 -14.43 -40.14 -41.68
N SER A 24 -14.35 -40.61 -40.44
CA SER A 24 -14.03 -41.97 -39.96
C SER A 24 -12.60 -42.51 -40.12
N GLU A 25 -11.93 -42.74 -38.98
CA GLU A 25 -11.59 -44.11 -38.50
C GLU A 25 -10.96 -44.05 -37.11
N GLU A 26 -11.44 -44.95 -36.23
CA GLU A 26 -10.93 -45.19 -34.89
C GLU A 26 -9.51 -45.76 -34.93
N GLN A 27 -8.57 -45.10 -34.22
CA GLN A 27 -7.42 -45.81 -33.67
C GLN A 27 -7.20 -45.40 -32.23
N LYS A 28 -7.42 -46.36 -31.32
CA LYS A 28 -7.04 -46.30 -29.92
C LYS A 28 -5.51 -46.18 -29.81
N HIS A 29 -5.01 -45.02 -29.45
CA HIS A 29 -3.70 -44.91 -28.85
C HIS A 29 -3.82 -44.45 -27.40
N ASN A 30 -3.46 -45.39 -26.53
CA ASN A 30 -3.32 -45.21 -25.12
C ASN A 30 -2.09 -44.33 -24.88
N HIS A 31 -2.25 -43.00 -24.67
CA HIS A 31 -1.22 -42.13 -24.15
C HIS A 31 -1.49 -41.87 -22.67
N ASN A 32 -0.67 -42.53 -21.88
CA ASN A 32 -0.47 -42.24 -20.48
C ASN A 32 0.13 -40.82 -20.39
N SER A 33 -0.70 -39.80 -20.26
CA SER A 33 -0.24 -38.43 -19.97
C SER A 33 -0.09 -38.31 -18.47
N GLU A 34 1.14 -38.49 -17.99
CA GLU A 34 1.54 -37.95 -16.72
C GLU A 34 1.36 -36.41 -16.78
N THR A 35 0.31 -35.97 -16.13
CA THR A 35 0.09 -34.52 -15.89
C THR A 35 1.10 -34.10 -14.85
N GLU A 36 2.27 -33.62 -15.27
CA GLU A 36 3.13 -32.84 -14.44
C GLU A 36 2.32 -31.61 -13.96
N LYS A 37 1.89 -31.67 -12.70
CA LYS A 37 1.43 -30.50 -11.98
C LYS A 37 2.62 -29.54 -11.87
N VAL A 38 2.71 -28.59 -12.78
CA VAL A 38 3.54 -27.42 -12.60
C VAL A 38 2.95 -26.66 -11.41
N GLU A 39 3.50 -26.89 -10.23
CA GLU A 39 3.27 -26.01 -9.08
C GLU A 39 3.80 -24.63 -9.47
N GLN A 40 2.89 -23.77 -9.94
CA GLN A 40 3.18 -22.34 -10.02
C GLN A 40 3.43 -21.85 -8.58
N SER A 41 4.69 -21.79 -8.20
CA SER A 41 5.14 -21.06 -7.02
C SER A 41 4.57 -19.64 -7.10
N LYS A 42 3.48 -19.38 -6.37
CA LYS A 42 2.92 -18.05 -6.21
C LYS A 42 4.00 -17.18 -5.56
N LYS A 43 4.70 -16.36 -6.35
CA LYS A 43 5.65 -15.38 -5.81
C LYS A 43 4.91 -14.56 -4.77
N LYS A 44 5.43 -14.52 -3.54
CA LYS A 44 4.89 -13.66 -2.49
C LYS A 44 4.87 -12.20 -2.97
N PRO A 45 3.79 -11.45 -2.70
CA PRO A 45 3.73 -10.04 -3.08
C PRO A 45 4.89 -9.27 -2.44
N LEU A 46 5.45 -8.31 -3.17
CA LEU A 46 6.61 -7.52 -2.71
C LEU A 46 6.25 -6.52 -1.60
N SER A 47 4.98 -6.21 -1.46
CA SER A 47 4.41 -5.37 -0.41
C SER A 47 3.12 -6.06 0.05
N PRO A 48 3.22 -7.09 0.91
CA PRO A 48 2.05 -7.80 1.37
C PRO A 48 1.13 -6.87 2.15
N HIS A 49 -0.18 -7.06 1.96
CA HIS A 49 -1.20 -6.45 2.80
C HIS A 49 -1.13 -7.08 4.21
N THR A 50 -1.22 -6.25 5.23
CA THR A 50 -1.16 -6.68 6.62
C THR A 50 -1.90 -5.69 7.53
N GLU A 51 -2.08 -6.07 8.78
CA GLU A 51 -2.78 -5.27 9.77
C GLU A 51 -2.16 -5.45 11.16
N THR A 52 -2.36 -4.48 12.01
CA THR A 52 -2.11 -4.59 13.45
C THR A 52 -3.28 -4.03 14.22
N MET A 53 -3.63 -4.66 15.35
CA MET A 53 -4.72 -4.20 16.19
C MET A 53 -4.44 -4.47 17.66
N ALA A 54 -5.00 -3.64 18.52
CA ALA A 54 -4.89 -3.80 19.97
C ALA A 54 -6.15 -3.29 20.69
N MET A 55 -6.41 -3.90 21.85
CA MET A 55 -7.38 -3.41 22.81
C MET A 55 -6.67 -2.65 23.94
N ILE A 56 -6.99 -1.38 24.11
CA ILE A 56 -6.52 -0.53 25.18
C ILE A 56 -7.74 -0.15 26.03
N GLY A 57 -7.91 -0.79 27.19
CA GLY A 57 -9.18 -0.73 27.89
C GLY A 57 -10.33 -1.24 27.00
N ASP A 58 -11.29 -0.37 26.70
CA ASP A 58 -12.42 -0.63 25.79
C ASP A 58 -12.26 0.00 24.40
N ALA A 59 -11.10 0.62 24.14
CA ALA A 59 -10.76 1.14 22.81
C ALA A 59 -10.12 0.05 21.94
N HIS A 60 -10.72 -0.19 20.79
CA HIS A 60 -10.13 -1.00 19.72
C HIS A 60 -9.42 -0.07 18.76
N ILE A 61 -8.13 -0.28 18.57
CA ILE A 61 -7.29 0.42 17.60
C ILE A 61 -6.89 -0.57 16.53
N HIS A 62 -7.14 -0.23 15.27
CA HIS A 62 -6.83 -1.07 14.12
C HIS A 62 -6.08 -0.25 13.07
N ILE A 63 -4.95 -0.74 12.58
CA ILE A 63 -4.15 -0.14 11.52
C ILE A 63 -3.99 -1.17 10.41
N ASP A 64 -4.36 -0.78 9.20
CA ASP A 64 -4.29 -1.60 8.00
C ASP A 64 -3.36 -0.94 6.98
N TYR A 65 -2.46 -1.71 6.39
CA TYR A 65 -1.42 -1.17 5.52
C TYR A 65 -0.85 -2.24 4.58
N SER A 66 -0.15 -1.80 3.54
CA SER A 66 0.72 -2.67 2.76
C SER A 66 2.16 -2.47 3.21
N SER A 67 2.87 -3.57 3.45
CA SER A 67 4.18 -3.63 4.08
C SER A 67 5.30 -3.81 3.03
N PRO A 68 5.86 -2.74 2.44
CA PRO A 68 6.97 -2.84 1.51
C PRO A 68 8.27 -3.24 2.21
N GLY A 69 9.13 -4.01 1.51
CA GLY A 69 10.47 -4.36 1.98
C GLY A 69 11.52 -3.33 1.54
N VAL A 70 12.60 -3.21 2.31
CA VAL A 70 13.79 -2.38 1.97
C VAL A 70 14.47 -2.92 0.72
N ARG A 71 14.78 -4.20 0.68
CA ARG A 71 15.38 -4.89 -0.47
C ARG A 71 16.61 -4.14 -1.02
N ASP A 72 17.55 -3.83 -0.14
CA ASP A 72 18.81 -3.13 -0.43
C ASP A 72 18.64 -1.77 -1.11
N ARG A 73 17.48 -1.12 -0.98
CA ARG A 73 17.22 0.21 -1.55
C ARG A 73 17.39 1.30 -0.50
N ILE A 74 17.75 2.48 -0.95
CA ILE A 74 17.62 3.70 -0.16
C ILE A 74 16.14 4.06 -0.07
N ILE A 75 15.58 4.04 1.11
CA ILE A 75 14.17 4.30 1.32
C ILE A 75 13.90 5.79 1.40
N PHE A 76 14.26 6.43 2.49
CA PHE A 76 13.98 7.85 2.69
C PHE A 76 15.01 8.74 1.99
N GLY A 77 14.53 9.60 1.09
CA GLY A 77 15.35 10.37 0.16
C GLY A 77 15.68 9.62 -1.15
N GLY A 78 15.24 8.36 -1.27
CA GLY A 78 15.32 7.54 -2.49
C GLY A 78 13.94 7.14 -2.97
N LEU A 79 13.43 5.98 -2.51
CA LEU A 79 12.10 5.48 -2.89
C LEU A 79 10.98 6.41 -2.40
N VAL A 80 11.10 6.91 -1.18
CA VAL A 80 10.20 7.89 -0.57
C VAL A 80 10.93 9.23 -0.49
N GLY A 81 10.46 10.22 -1.26
CA GLY A 81 11.07 11.54 -1.30
C GLY A 81 10.91 12.28 0.03
N TYR A 82 11.93 13.08 0.39
CA TYR A 82 11.79 14.03 1.49
C TYR A 82 10.86 15.19 1.12
N ASP A 83 10.24 15.78 2.12
CA ASP A 83 9.38 16.96 2.04
C ASP A 83 8.17 16.77 1.09
N GLN A 84 7.72 15.52 0.93
CA GLN A 84 6.57 15.14 0.16
C GLN A 84 5.63 14.25 0.98
N VAL A 85 4.33 14.40 0.75
CA VAL A 85 3.33 13.53 1.35
C VAL A 85 3.57 12.08 0.90
N TRP A 86 3.55 11.17 1.85
CA TRP A 86 3.62 9.73 1.65
C TRP A 86 2.47 9.06 2.40
N GLN A 87 1.79 8.13 1.73
CA GLN A 87 0.67 7.34 2.28
C GLN A 87 1.09 6.35 3.38
N ALA A 88 2.33 6.47 3.86
CA ALA A 88 2.92 5.70 4.94
C ALA A 88 2.77 4.17 4.78
N GLY A 89 2.83 3.72 3.53
CA GLY A 89 2.67 2.33 3.10
C GLY A 89 2.96 2.16 1.63
N ALA A 90 2.36 1.14 1.02
CA ALA A 90 2.36 0.89 -0.42
C ALA A 90 0.92 0.60 -0.90
N HIS A 91 0.65 0.80 -2.21
CA HIS A 91 -0.66 0.62 -2.84
C HIS A 91 -1.72 1.59 -2.27
N MET A 92 -2.73 1.08 -1.55
CA MET A 92 -3.73 1.92 -0.89
C MET A 92 -3.11 2.72 0.25
N ALA A 93 -3.73 3.82 0.62
CA ALA A 93 -3.33 4.58 1.80
C ALA A 93 -3.42 3.70 3.06
N THR A 94 -2.44 3.81 3.93
CA THR A 94 -2.51 3.25 5.28
C THR A 94 -3.65 3.94 6.03
N TRP A 95 -4.44 3.19 6.79
CA TRP A 95 -5.49 3.78 7.59
C TRP A 95 -5.48 3.27 9.03
N ILE A 96 -6.00 4.11 9.92
CA ILE A 96 -6.23 3.82 11.32
C ILE A 96 -7.73 3.93 11.62
N GLU A 97 -8.26 2.97 12.38
CA GLU A 97 -9.64 2.98 12.88
C GLU A 97 -9.68 2.85 14.39
N THR A 98 -10.56 3.59 15.01
CA THR A 98 -10.80 3.53 16.45
C THR A 98 -12.30 3.62 16.77
N ASN A 99 -12.77 2.83 17.75
CA ASN A 99 -14.15 2.86 18.24
C ASN A 99 -14.36 3.87 19.38
N LYS A 100 -13.31 4.57 19.81
CA LYS A 100 -13.33 5.61 20.85
C LYS A 100 -12.63 6.87 20.37
N ASP A 101 -13.01 8.01 20.94
CA ASP A 101 -12.27 9.24 20.75
C ASP A 101 -10.88 9.11 21.41
N LEU A 102 -9.84 9.52 20.69
CA LEU A 102 -8.47 9.51 21.18
C LEU A 102 -7.95 10.95 21.34
N ILE A 103 -7.03 11.14 22.26
CA ILE A 103 -6.22 12.36 22.35
C ILE A 103 -4.83 12.01 21.81
N ILE A 104 -4.43 12.65 20.71
CA ILE A 104 -3.12 12.50 20.08
C ILE A 104 -2.49 13.89 19.97
N ASN A 105 -1.29 14.06 20.51
CA ASN A 105 -0.59 15.35 20.52
C ASN A 105 -1.45 16.53 21.08
N GLY A 106 -2.32 16.23 22.03
CA GLY A 106 -3.23 17.24 22.64
C GLY A 106 -4.52 17.50 21.86
N GLU A 107 -4.67 16.97 20.67
CA GLU A 107 -5.85 17.12 19.82
C GLU A 107 -6.77 15.91 19.91
N THR A 108 -8.08 16.11 19.74
CA THR A 108 -9.06 15.01 19.73
C THR A 108 -9.17 14.42 18.34
N LEU A 109 -8.88 13.12 18.20
CA LEU A 109 -9.30 12.29 17.09
C LEU A 109 -10.64 11.64 17.42
N PRO A 110 -11.75 12.01 16.80
CA PRO A 110 -13.04 11.35 17.03
C PRO A 110 -12.96 9.86 16.65
N LYS A 111 -13.81 9.04 17.24
CA LYS A 111 -13.97 7.65 16.79
C LYS A 111 -14.30 7.61 15.30
N GLY A 112 -13.69 6.69 14.57
CA GLY A 112 -13.86 6.59 13.12
C GLY A 112 -12.65 5.97 12.44
N LYS A 113 -12.65 6.06 11.11
CA LYS A 113 -11.62 5.56 10.23
C LYS A 113 -10.96 6.71 9.46
N TYR A 114 -9.63 6.71 9.39
CA TYR A 114 -8.83 7.82 8.89
C TYR A 114 -7.61 7.33 8.13
N GLY A 115 -7.25 8.01 7.06
CA GLY A 115 -5.98 7.83 6.38
C GLY A 115 -4.82 8.30 7.27
N PHE A 116 -3.73 7.55 7.25
CA PHE A 116 -2.50 7.88 7.94
C PHE A 116 -1.43 8.25 6.91
N PHE A 117 -0.96 9.47 6.98
CA PHE A 117 0.04 10.00 6.06
C PHE A 117 1.22 10.60 6.83
N THR A 118 2.37 10.66 6.18
CA THR A 118 3.53 11.36 6.71
C THR A 118 4.20 12.21 5.65
N ILE A 119 4.94 13.24 6.10
CA ILE A 119 5.91 13.96 5.28
C ILE A 119 7.28 13.67 5.89
N PRO A 120 8.05 12.72 5.32
CA PRO A 120 9.43 12.47 5.73
C PRO A 120 10.29 13.70 5.52
N SER A 121 11.22 13.96 6.42
CA SER A 121 12.19 15.05 6.32
C SER A 121 13.54 14.59 6.88
N LYS A 122 14.60 15.34 6.63
CA LYS A 122 15.91 15.11 7.26
C LYS A 122 15.93 15.46 8.76
N GLY A 123 14.94 16.21 9.21
CA GLY A 123 14.71 16.54 10.61
C GLY A 123 13.38 15.96 11.09
N ASP A 124 12.55 16.80 11.70
CA ASP A 124 11.22 16.40 12.16
C ASP A 124 10.31 16.02 11.00
N TRP A 125 9.64 14.91 11.13
CA TRP A 125 8.59 14.48 10.21
C TRP A 125 7.26 15.11 10.58
N THR A 126 6.37 15.24 9.61
CA THR A 126 4.97 15.58 9.86
C THR A 126 4.13 14.31 9.78
N VAL A 127 3.30 14.07 10.79
CA VAL A 127 2.26 13.03 10.80
C VAL A 127 0.92 13.70 10.55
N MET A 128 0.11 13.13 9.66
CA MET A 128 -1.24 13.58 9.35
C MET A 128 -2.22 12.43 9.48
N ILE A 129 -3.34 12.70 10.15
CA ILE A 129 -4.51 11.81 10.23
C ILE A 129 -5.64 12.50 9.49
N ASN A 130 -6.05 11.93 8.35
CA ASN A 130 -6.86 12.57 7.33
C ASN A 130 -8.21 11.84 7.14
N LYS A 131 -9.27 12.57 6.85
CA LYS A 131 -10.61 11.98 6.64
C LYS A 131 -10.67 11.09 5.40
N ASN A 132 -9.91 11.41 4.36
CA ASN A 132 -9.91 10.64 3.11
C ASN A 132 -8.96 9.44 3.19
N TRP A 133 -9.46 8.34 3.75
CA TRP A 133 -8.70 7.10 3.93
C TRP A 133 -8.83 6.14 2.74
N GLU A 134 -9.93 6.22 1.97
CA GLU A 134 -10.24 5.30 0.88
C GLU A 134 -9.67 5.80 -0.45
N GLN A 135 -8.34 5.80 -0.56
CA GLN A 135 -7.67 6.28 -1.76
C GLN A 135 -6.45 5.43 -2.13
N HIS A 136 -6.08 5.45 -3.40
CA HIS A 136 -4.85 4.84 -3.87
C HIS A 136 -3.67 5.77 -3.59
N GLY A 137 -2.69 5.29 -2.84
CA GLY A 137 -1.53 6.10 -2.50
C GLY A 137 -1.90 7.40 -1.78
N LYS A 138 -1.53 8.52 -2.35
CA LYS A 138 -1.81 9.88 -1.89
C LYS A 138 -2.55 10.71 -2.95
N ASP A 139 -3.12 10.06 -3.94
CA ASP A 139 -3.60 10.71 -5.17
C ASP A 139 -4.73 11.72 -4.91
N GLU A 140 -5.51 11.49 -3.87
CA GLU A 140 -6.63 12.34 -3.46
C GLU A 140 -6.40 13.01 -2.08
N TYR A 141 -5.14 13.08 -1.64
CA TYR A 141 -4.83 13.75 -0.37
C TYR A 141 -5.06 15.27 -0.48
N ASP A 142 -5.88 15.81 0.42
CA ASP A 142 -6.06 17.25 0.63
C ASP A 142 -5.77 17.58 2.11
N GLU A 143 -4.88 18.52 2.36
CA GLU A 143 -4.52 19.00 3.72
C GLU A 143 -5.73 19.54 4.50
N LYS A 144 -6.77 20.05 3.80
CA LYS A 144 -8.00 20.54 4.43
C LYS A 144 -8.79 19.45 5.15
N ASP A 145 -8.56 18.20 4.78
CA ASP A 145 -9.19 17.04 5.40
C ASP A 145 -8.37 16.46 6.57
N ASP A 146 -7.24 17.07 6.92
CA ASP A 146 -6.48 16.69 8.11
C ASP A 146 -7.31 16.98 9.37
N VAL A 147 -7.51 15.93 10.18
CA VAL A 147 -8.14 16.02 11.50
C VAL A 147 -7.10 16.33 12.56
N ILE A 148 -5.92 15.74 12.40
CA ILE A 148 -4.75 15.97 13.27
C ILE A 148 -3.52 16.07 12.38
N ARG A 149 -2.67 17.08 12.71
CA ARG A 149 -1.39 17.29 12.04
C ARG A 149 -0.34 17.75 13.05
N PHE A 150 0.74 17.01 13.19
CA PHE A 150 1.80 17.37 14.13
C PHE A 150 3.17 16.96 13.64
N LYS A 151 4.21 17.56 14.23
CA LYS A 151 5.61 17.22 13.98
C LYS A 151 6.12 16.23 15.02
N ILE A 152 7.00 15.34 14.58
CA ILE A 152 7.65 14.34 15.41
C ILE A 152 9.08 14.11 14.95
N THR A 153 10.02 14.07 15.90
CA THR A 153 11.41 13.72 15.60
C THR A 153 11.52 12.20 15.48
N PRO A 154 11.94 11.65 14.33
CA PRO A 154 12.14 10.22 14.20
C PRO A 154 13.33 9.74 15.05
N THR A 155 13.23 8.52 15.57
CA THR A 155 14.35 7.81 16.16
C THR A 155 15.05 6.97 15.10
N LEU A 156 16.39 6.96 15.13
CA LEU A 156 17.17 6.11 14.24
C LEU A 156 17.63 4.86 14.99
N SER A 157 17.38 3.69 14.38
CA SER A 157 17.85 2.39 14.85
C SER A 157 19.17 2.03 14.17
N GLU A 158 20.02 1.28 14.86
CA GLU A 158 21.20 0.64 14.26
C GLU A 158 20.79 -0.55 13.38
N GLU A 159 19.74 -1.26 13.77
CA GLU A 159 19.19 -2.40 13.04
C GLU A 159 18.19 -1.96 11.98
N ILE A 160 18.18 -2.69 10.86
CA ILE A 160 17.25 -2.44 9.75
C ILE A 160 15.95 -3.21 10.00
N THR A 161 14.83 -2.48 10.04
CA THR A 161 13.49 -3.05 9.92
C THR A 161 13.22 -3.31 8.43
N GLU A 162 13.38 -4.54 7.97
CA GLU A 162 13.33 -4.89 6.54
C GLU A 162 11.96 -4.59 5.91
N HIS A 163 10.88 -4.89 6.61
CA HIS A 163 9.52 -4.61 6.15
C HIS A 163 8.90 -3.51 6.97
N LEU A 164 8.19 -2.58 6.31
CA LEU A 164 7.40 -1.57 7.03
C LEU A 164 6.46 -2.27 8.01
N GLU A 165 6.51 -1.86 9.26
CA GLU A 165 5.65 -2.40 10.33
C GLU A 165 5.02 -1.29 11.17
N TYR A 166 3.82 -1.57 11.63
CA TYR A 166 3.10 -0.77 12.62
C TYR A 166 2.88 -1.58 13.88
N MET A 167 2.94 -0.92 15.03
CA MET A 167 2.58 -1.52 16.31
C MET A 167 1.70 -0.57 17.11
N VAL A 168 0.77 -1.16 17.86
CA VAL A 168 -0.02 -0.47 18.87
C VAL A 168 0.31 -1.12 20.22
N ASN A 169 0.98 -0.39 21.11
CA ASN A 169 1.43 -0.89 22.38
C ASN A 169 0.62 -0.27 23.52
N LYS A 170 0.16 -1.09 24.43
CA LYS A 170 -0.51 -0.66 25.64
C LYS A 170 0.50 -0.10 26.65
N ILE A 171 0.21 1.09 27.20
CA ILE A 171 0.90 1.64 28.36
C ILE A 171 0.10 1.31 29.62
N ASP A 172 -1.20 1.64 29.62
CA ASP A 172 -2.16 1.31 30.66
C ASP A 172 -3.57 1.11 30.08
N ASP A 173 -4.62 1.05 30.90
CA ASP A 173 -6.00 0.85 30.41
C ASP A 173 -6.61 2.07 29.70
N LYS A 174 -5.93 3.21 29.69
CA LYS A 174 -6.41 4.45 29.08
C LYS A 174 -5.43 5.07 28.07
N SER A 175 -4.27 4.46 27.89
CA SER A 175 -3.23 5.01 27.03
C SER A 175 -2.38 3.96 26.36
N GLY A 176 -1.81 4.33 25.21
CA GLY A 176 -0.91 3.50 24.44
C GLY A 176 0.01 4.33 23.56
N THR A 177 0.82 3.63 22.75
CA THR A 177 1.62 4.23 21.69
C THR A 177 1.26 3.61 20.34
N ILE A 178 1.33 4.41 19.30
CA ILE A 178 1.35 3.97 17.92
C ILE A 178 2.78 4.16 17.41
N SER A 179 3.34 3.14 16.80
CA SER A 179 4.66 3.22 16.16
C SER A 179 4.63 2.71 14.74
N MET A 180 5.49 3.30 13.92
CA MET A 180 5.82 2.89 12.55
C MET A 180 7.33 2.71 12.48
N ALA A 181 7.80 1.59 11.95
CA ALA A 181 9.23 1.36 11.72
C ALA A 181 9.49 0.85 10.31
N TRP A 182 10.50 1.38 9.63
CA TRP A 182 10.96 0.92 8.34
C TRP A 182 12.40 1.39 8.07
N GLU A 183 13.21 0.50 7.48
CA GLU A 183 14.65 0.71 7.35
C GLU A 183 15.28 0.96 8.72
N LYS A 184 15.86 2.13 8.95
CA LYS A 184 16.42 2.53 10.25
C LYS A 184 15.58 3.59 10.96
N VAL A 185 14.43 3.94 10.44
CA VAL A 185 13.58 5.01 10.96
C VAL A 185 12.45 4.42 11.78
N LYS A 186 12.26 4.95 12.98
CA LYS A 186 11.08 4.69 13.82
C LYS A 186 10.41 6.01 14.17
N LEU A 187 9.10 6.08 13.94
CA LEU A 187 8.22 7.07 14.54
C LEU A 187 7.45 6.40 15.68
N GLU A 188 7.26 7.08 16.80
CA GLU A 188 6.43 6.60 17.89
C GLU A 188 5.80 7.78 18.62
N PHE A 189 4.50 7.75 18.79
CA PHE A 189 3.76 8.79 19.51
C PHE A 189 2.71 8.19 20.43
N PRO A 190 2.48 8.81 21.60
CA PRO A 190 1.47 8.37 22.54
C PRO A 190 0.07 8.80 22.12
N PHE A 191 -0.91 8.07 22.59
CA PHE A 191 -2.31 8.45 22.61
C PHE A 191 -2.95 8.13 23.95
N ALA A 192 -4.03 8.84 24.28
CA ALA A 192 -4.90 8.54 25.40
C ALA A 192 -6.34 8.38 24.93
N ILE A 193 -7.12 7.52 25.59
CA ILE A 193 -8.56 7.41 25.37
C ILE A 193 -9.23 8.60 26.02
N LYS A 194 -10.05 9.31 25.24
CA LYS A 194 -10.84 10.42 25.77
C LYS A 194 -11.99 9.88 26.62
N ASN A 195 -12.10 10.36 27.85
CA ASN A 195 -13.18 10.00 28.79
C ASN A 195 -14.52 10.60 28.37
#